data_7d396d8deb3c6c7c3e1d0ca24736373a
#
_entry.id   7d396d8deb3c6c7c3e1d0ca24736373a
#
_cell.length_a   1.000
_cell.length_b   1.000
_cell.length_c   1.000
_cell.angle_alpha   90.00
_cell.angle_beta   90.00
_cell.angle_gamma   90.00
#
_symmetry.space_group_name_H-M   'P 1'
#
loop_
_entity.id
_entity.type
_entity.pdbx_description
1 polymer ?
#
loop_
_entity_poly.entity_id
_entity_poly.type
_entity_poly.pdbx_seq_one_letter_code
_entity_poly.pdbx_strand_id
1 'polypeptide(L)'
;MKKIILIMSLLLLFVVSCGASKVFSVDVEGKGEIPNFELKDLNGKKTESKKIFQNGKKTLFIIAAEWCPHCKQEMPEVQKFYDANKDKVNVVVVYSNAQSNLGKVQKYVKDNGYTFPIYYDEEGYITNGFGLDAFPFNLKINNNKIEEKLELPIDLESLTAAFAK
;
A
#
# COMPACT_ATOMS: atom_id res chain seq x y z
N MET A 1 45.87 -25.72 31.79
CA MET A 1 45.72 -24.40 31.16
C MET A 1 45.17 -24.43 29.73
N LYS A 2 44.86 -25.63 29.13
CA LYS A 2 44.31 -25.75 27.76
C LYS A 2 42.78 -25.83 27.67
N LYS A 3 42.05 -25.92 28.80
CA LYS A 3 40.59 -26.10 28.83
C LYS A 3 39.78 -24.78 29.00
N ILE A 4 40.44 -23.66 29.30
CA ILE A 4 39.77 -22.37 29.53
C ILE A 4 39.61 -21.55 28.23
N ILE A 5 40.44 -21.83 27.23
CA ILE A 5 40.43 -21.06 25.94
C ILE A 5 39.27 -21.50 25.04
N LEU A 6 38.70 -22.72 25.24
CA LEU A 6 37.63 -23.23 24.37
C LEU A 6 36.22 -22.70 24.72
N ILE A 7 36.06 -22.12 25.92
CA ILE A 7 34.73 -21.59 26.36
C ILE A 7 34.52 -20.14 25.95
N MET A 8 35.59 -19.41 25.63
CA MET A 8 35.51 -17.99 25.26
C MET A 8 35.22 -17.75 23.78
N SER A 9 35.27 -18.81 22.95
CA SER A 9 35.00 -18.71 21.50
C SER A 9 33.54 -18.90 21.10
N LEU A 10 32.63 -19.28 22.05
CA LEU A 10 31.25 -19.61 21.76
C LEU A 10 30.27 -18.47 22.10
N LEU A 11 30.77 -17.31 22.51
CA LEU A 11 29.92 -16.19 23.00
C LEU A 11 29.84 -14.99 22.04
N LEU A 12 30.20 -15.14 20.78
CA LEU A 12 30.29 -13.99 19.84
C LEU A 12 29.49 -14.19 18.56
N LEU A 13 28.29 -14.80 18.64
CA LEU A 13 27.34 -14.82 17.50
C LEU A 13 25.93 -14.42 17.94
N PHE A 14 25.81 -13.41 18.79
CA PHE A 14 24.58 -12.61 18.78
C PHE A 14 24.70 -11.64 17.59
N VAL A 15 24.37 -12.11 16.41
CA VAL A 15 24.03 -11.25 15.30
C VAL A 15 22.75 -10.54 15.73
N VAL A 16 22.90 -9.32 16.25
CA VAL A 16 21.81 -8.36 16.35
C VAL A 16 21.32 -8.17 14.94
N SER A 17 20.26 -8.90 14.56
CA SER A 17 19.44 -8.58 13.41
C SER A 17 18.79 -7.24 13.73
N CYS A 18 19.53 -6.16 13.50
CA CYS A 18 19.00 -4.82 13.47
C CYS A 18 18.00 -4.82 12.31
N GLY A 19 16.71 -4.92 12.63
CA GLY A 19 15.66 -4.76 11.64
C GLY A 19 15.89 -3.43 10.96
N ALA A 20 16.40 -3.47 9.73
CA ALA A 20 16.55 -2.27 8.91
C ALA A 20 15.16 -1.63 8.85
N SER A 21 15.01 -0.41 9.35
CA SER A 21 13.81 0.40 9.16
C SER A 21 13.55 0.41 7.66
N LYS A 22 12.38 -0.08 7.24
CA LYS A 22 11.99 -0.14 5.82
C LYS A 22 11.65 1.25 5.31
N VAL A 23 12.58 2.21 5.46
CA VAL A 23 12.41 3.56 4.93
C VAL A 23 12.68 3.51 3.43
N PHE A 24 11.70 3.92 2.64
CA PHE A 24 11.84 4.13 1.21
C PHE A 24 11.30 5.51 0.84
N SER A 25 11.66 6.00 -0.34
CA SER A 25 11.12 7.24 -0.90
C SER A 25 10.73 7.00 -2.35
N VAL A 26 9.58 7.54 -2.76
CA VAL A 26 9.05 7.45 -4.12
C VAL A 26 9.10 8.85 -4.74
N ASP A 27 9.74 8.96 -5.89
CA ASP A 27 9.66 10.15 -6.73
C ASP A 27 8.37 10.08 -7.57
N VAL A 28 7.31 10.66 -7.01
CA VAL A 28 5.97 10.65 -7.64
C VAL A 28 5.94 11.53 -8.89
N GLU A 29 6.55 12.69 -8.84
CA GLU A 29 6.53 13.67 -9.93
C GLU A 29 7.43 13.22 -11.10
N GLY A 30 8.59 12.61 -10.79
CA GLY A 30 9.48 12.02 -11.79
C GLY A 30 8.99 10.70 -12.37
N LYS A 31 7.83 10.19 -11.95
CA LYS A 31 7.26 8.90 -12.39
C LYS A 31 8.24 7.75 -12.27
N GLY A 32 8.97 7.74 -11.16
CA GLY A 32 10.01 6.77 -10.86
C GLY A 32 9.50 5.32 -10.68
N GLU A 33 10.45 4.40 -10.62
CA GLU A 33 10.15 3.03 -10.21
C GLU A 33 9.83 3.01 -8.71
N ILE A 34 8.77 2.29 -8.34
CA ILE A 34 8.34 2.18 -6.95
C ILE A 34 9.20 1.12 -6.24
N PRO A 35 9.92 1.46 -5.16
CA PRO A 35 10.62 0.47 -4.34
C PRO A 35 9.67 -0.61 -3.84
N ASN A 36 10.18 -1.84 -3.70
CA ASN A 36 9.37 -2.92 -3.16
C ASN A 36 9.10 -2.70 -1.68
N PHE A 37 7.84 -2.80 -1.26
CA PHE A 37 7.42 -2.71 0.14
C PHE A 37 6.39 -3.78 0.49
N GLU A 38 6.29 -4.06 1.78
CA GLU A 38 5.32 -5.02 2.31
C GLU A 38 3.95 -4.36 2.46
N LEU A 39 2.93 -5.04 1.99
CA LEU A 39 1.51 -4.74 2.19
C LEU A 39 0.94 -5.75 3.19
N LYS A 40 0.22 -5.28 4.22
CA LYS A 40 -0.42 -6.11 5.23
C LYS A 40 -1.93 -5.93 5.15
N ASP A 41 -2.67 -6.99 4.81
CA ASP A 41 -4.13 -6.91 4.73
C ASP A 41 -4.77 -6.78 6.12
N LEU A 42 -6.09 -6.57 6.16
CA LEU A 42 -6.84 -6.36 7.40
C LEU A 42 -6.87 -7.59 8.33
N ASN A 43 -6.42 -8.77 7.85
CA ASN A 43 -6.30 -10.01 8.62
C ASN A 43 -4.84 -10.32 9.00
N GLY A 44 -3.91 -9.43 8.68
CA GLY A 44 -2.50 -9.57 8.97
C GLY A 44 -1.68 -10.37 7.94
N LYS A 45 -2.30 -10.81 6.82
CA LYS A 45 -1.58 -11.50 5.75
C LYS A 45 -0.70 -10.51 4.98
N LYS A 46 0.55 -10.88 4.79
CA LYS A 46 1.57 -10.06 4.13
C LYS A 46 1.73 -10.43 2.66
N THR A 47 1.97 -9.43 1.82
CA THR A 47 2.36 -9.58 0.43
C THR A 47 3.34 -8.47 0.03
N GLU A 48 4.13 -8.71 -1.00
CA GLU A 48 5.06 -7.72 -1.54
C GLU A 48 4.40 -6.91 -2.65
N SER A 49 4.59 -5.59 -2.65
CA SER A 49 4.01 -4.68 -3.64
C SER A 49 4.40 -5.05 -5.08
N LYS A 50 5.65 -5.46 -5.32
CA LYS A 50 6.12 -5.93 -6.64
C LYS A 50 5.33 -7.09 -7.18
N LYS A 51 4.84 -8.01 -6.35
CA LYS A 51 4.03 -9.16 -6.81
C LYS A 51 2.71 -8.71 -7.43
N ILE A 52 2.19 -7.57 -6.99
CA ILE A 52 0.95 -7.00 -7.52
C ILE A 52 1.27 -6.08 -8.70
N PHE A 53 2.23 -5.18 -8.54
CA PHE A 53 2.52 -4.15 -9.55
C PHE A 53 3.20 -4.67 -10.82
N GLN A 54 3.77 -5.88 -10.77
CA GLN A 54 4.47 -6.54 -11.90
C GLN A 54 3.77 -7.82 -12.38
N ASN A 55 2.48 -8.01 -12.11
CA ASN A 55 1.74 -9.20 -12.52
C ASN A 55 1.16 -9.13 -13.95
N GLY A 56 1.53 -8.11 -14.72
CA GLY A 56 1.06 -7.89 -16.09
C GLY A 56 -0.24 -7.09 -16.20
N LYS A 57 -0.84 -6.69 -15.07
CA LYS A 57 -2.01 -5.80 -15.04
C LYS A 57 -1.61 -4.40 -14.59
N LYS A 58 -2.28 -3.38 -15.11
CA LYS A 58 -2.22 -2.04 -14.52
C LYS A 58 -2.85 -2.06 -13.12
N THR A 59 -2.40 -1.16 -12.25
CA THR A 59 -2.89 -1.08 -10.87
C THR A 59 -3.41 0.31 -10.56
N LEU A 60 -4.64 0.39 -10.07
CA LEU A 60 -5.14 1.53 -9.32
C LEU A 60 -4.65 1.40 -7.88
N PHE A 61 -3.73 2.27 -7.48
CA PHE A 61 -3.16 2.32 -6.15
C PHE A 61 -3.65 3.56 -5.42
N ILE A 62 -4.28 3.37 -4.26
CA ILE A 62 -4.88 4.44 -3.48
C ILE A 62 -4.33 4.39 -2.07
N ILE A 63 -3.91 5.55 -1.53
CA ILE A 63 -3.66 5.73 -0.11
C ILE A 63 -4.76 6.64 0.44
N ALA A 64 -5.47 6.15 1.47
CA ALA A 64 -6.69 6.78 1.98
C ALA A 64 -6.73 6.79 3.51
N ALA A 65 -7.69 7.52 4.08
CA ALA A 65 -8.05 7.44 5.49
C ALA A 65 -9.57 7.28 5.64
N GLU A 66 -10.03 6.40 6.55
CA GLU A 66 -11.46 6.09 6.72
C GLU A 66 -12.28 7.26 7.26
N TRP A 67 -11.62 8.22 7.90
CA TRP A 67 -12.24 9.44 8.40
C TRP A 67 -12.32 10.57 7.36
N CYS A 68 -11.53 10.49 6.28
CA CYS A 68 -11.41 11.53 5.26
C CYS A 68 -12.70 11.66 4.41
N PRO A 69 -13.33 12.85 4.32
CA PRO A 69 -14.57 13.02 3.57
C PRO A 69 -14.45 12.73 2.07
N HIS A 70 -13.36 13.18 1.43
CA HIS A 70 -13.10 12.93 0.00
C HIS A 70 -12.88 11.43 -0.27
N CYS A 71 -12.15 10.73 0.60
CA CYS A 71 -12.00 9.28 0.49
C CYS A 71 -13.37 8.56 0.54
N LYS A 72 -14.27 9.01 1.45
CA LYS A 72 -15.62 8.44 1.57
C LYS A 72 -16.47 8.65 0.32
N GLN A 73 -16.25 9.74 -0.41
CA GLN A 73 -16.92 10.00 -1.68
C GLN A 73 -16.41 9.12 -2.81
N GLU A 74 -15.10 8.82 -2.83
CA GLU A 74 -14.47 8.05 -3.91
C GLU A 74 -14.64 6.53 -3.74
N MET A 75 -14.62 5.99 -2.52
CA MET A 75 -14.61 4.53 -2.29
C MET A 75 -15.81 3.78 -2.91
N PRO A 76 -17.05 4.30 -2.93
CA PRO A 76 -18.15 3.65 -3.66
C PRO A 76 -17.89 3.56 -5.16
N GLU A 77 -17.26 4.56 -5.77
CA GLU A 77 -16.91 4.57 -7.20
C GLU A 77 -15.76 3.59 -7.49
N VAL A 78 -14.79 3.51 -6.58
CA VAL A 78 -13.72 2.50 -6.61
C VAL A 78 -14.30 1.09 -6.55
N GLN A 79 -15.35 0.84 -5.73
CA GLN A 79 -16.01 -0.46 -5.66
C GLN A 79 -16.68 -0.81 -6.99
N LYS A 80 -17.43 0.11 -7.60
CA LYS A 80 -18.04 -0.09 -8.92
C LYS A 80 -16.99 -0.39 -9.99
N PHE A 81 -15.90 0.38 -9.98
CA PHE A 81 -14.78 0.16 -10.91
C PHE A 81 -14.13 -1.21 -10.70
N TYR A 82 -13.88 -1.61 -9.46
CA TYR A 82 -13.33 -2.92 -9.12
C TYR A 82 -14.22 -4.05 -9.63
N ASP A 83 -15.52 -4.00 -9.36
CA ASP A 83 -16.47 -5.04 -9.77
C ASP A 83 -16.48 -5.24 -11.28
N ALA A 84 -16.37 -4.15 -12.05
CA ALA A 84 -16.35 -4.19 -13.51
C ALA A 84 -14.99 -4.61 -14.12
N ASN A 85 -13.87 -4.44 -13.40
CA ASN A 85 -12.54 -4.53 -13.98
C ASN A 85 -11.56 -5.46 -13.25
N LYS A 86 -11.94 -6.16 -12.18
CA LYS A 86 -11.05 -6.98 -11.33
C LYS A 86 -10.23 -8.03 -12.08
N ASP A 87 -10.71 -8.49 -13.24
CA ASP A 87 -10.00 -9.45 -14.08
C ASP A 87 -8.88 -8.81 -14.91
N LYS A 88 -8.93 -7.49 -15.15
CA LYS A 88 -8.03 -6.72 -16.03
C LYS A 88 -7.15 -5.74 -15.30
N VAL A 89 -7.62 -5.19 -14.17
CA VAL A 89 -6.96 -4.14 -13.40
C VAL A 89 -6.83 -4.59 -11.94
N ASN A 90 -5.67 -4.39 -11.34
CA ASN A 90 -5.53 -4.53 -9.91
C ASN A 90 -6.08 -3.27 -9.23
N VAL A 91 -6.78 -3.44 -8.13
CA VAL A 91 -7.11 -2.34 -7.21
C VAL A 91 -6.42 -2.62 -5.89
N VAL A 92 -5.69 -1.65 -5.36
CA VAL A 92 -4.95 -1.73 -4.10
C VAL A 92 -5.26 -0.48 -3.30
N VAL A 93 -5.98 -0.61 -2.19
CA VAL A 93 -6.28 0.51 -1.29
C VAL A 93 -5.54 0.30 0.02
N VAL A 94 -4.72 1.27 0.41
CA VAL A 94 -3.96 1.28 1.66
C VAL A 94 -4.57 2.34 2.57
N TYR A 95 -5.08 1.92 3.74
CA TYR A 95 -5.53 2.87 4.76
C TYR A 95 -4.38 3.25 5.68
N SER A 96 -4.15 4.55 5.81
CA SER A 96 -3.13 5.12 6.69
C SER A 96 -3.51 4.98 8.16
N ASN A 97 -2.51 4.88 9.04
CA ASN A 97 -2.67 4.94 10.49
C ASN A 97 -2.89 6.37 11.03
N ALA A 98 -2.81 7.39 10.18
CA ALA A 98 -2.97 8.79 10.56
C ALA A 98 -4.36 9.02 11.20
N GLN A 99 -4.39 9.35 12.50
CA GLN A 99 -5.59 9.54 13.33
C GLN A 99 -6.54 8.32 13.34
N SER A 100 -6.03 7.13 13.02
CA SER A 100 -6.79 5.89 12.82
C SER A 100 -6.15 4.69 13.50
N ASN A 101 -6.83 3.54 13.44
CA ASN A 101 -6.32 2.24 13.83
C ASN A 101 -7.01 1.13 13.03
N LEU A 102 -6.42 -0.07 13.06
CA LEU A 102 -6.91 -1.22 12.31
C LEU A 102 -8.41 -1.51 12.56
N GLY A 103 -8.87 -1.42 13.81
CA GLY A 103 -10.27 -1.71 14.16
C GLY A 103 -11.27 -0.72 13.53
N LYS A 104 -10.91 0.57 13.44
CA LYS A 104 -11.73 1.58 12.73
C LYS A 104 -11.82 1.27 11.24
N VAL A 105 -10.68 0.93 10.61
CA VAL A 105 -10.65 0.57 9.19
C VAL A 105 -11.45 -0.69 8.92
N GLN A 106 -11.28 -1.75 9.73
CA GLN A 106 -12.05 -2.99 9.59
C GLN A 106 -13.56 -2.73 9.70
N LYS A 107 -13.98 -1.92 10.68
CA LYS A 107 -15.39 -1.54 10.84
C LYS A 107 -15.90 -0.77 9.62
N TYR A 108 -15.15 0.24 9.17
CA TYR A 108 -15.52 1.05 8.01
C TYR A 108 -15.69 0.22 6.74
N VAL A 109 -14.74 -0.68 6.45
CA VAL A 109 -14.79 -1.58 5.30
C VAL A 109 -15.99 -2.51 5.36
N LYS A 110 -16.25 -3.10 6.53
CA LYS A 110 -17.38 -3.99 6.75
C LYS A 110 -18.73 -3.27 6.60
N ASP A 111 -18.87 -2.10 7.21
CA ASP A 111 -20.11 -1.32 7.19
C ASP A 111 -20.50 -0.86 5.77
N ASN A 112 -19.51 -0.64 4.89
CA ASN A 112 -19.72 -0.23 3.51
C ASN A 112 -19.71 -1.39 2.50
N GLY A 113 -19.37 -2.60 2.91
CA GLY A 113 -19.37 -3.79 2.07
C GLY A 113 -18.29 -3.78 0.97
N TYR A 114 -17.16 -3.12 1.20
CA TYR A 114 -16.07 -3.08 0.22
C TYR A 114 -15.38 -4.44 0.09
N THR A 115 -15.13 -4.86 -1.16
CA THR A 115 -14.57 -6.18 -1.50
C THR A 115 -13.26 -6.10 -2.30
N PHE A 116 -12.83 -4.92 -2.73
CA PHE A 116 -11.52 -4.75 -3.34
C PHE A 116 -10.39 -5.03 -2.34
N PRO A 117 -9.17 -5.36 -2.79
CA PRO A 117 -8.03 -5.60 -1.92
C PRO A 117 -7.68 -4.37 -1.05
N ILE A 118 -7.70 -4.57 0.26
CA ILE A 118 -7.48 -3.51 1.26
C ILE A 118 -6.33 -3.91 2.18
N TYR A 119 -5.48 -2.93 2.46
CA TYR A 119 -4.31 -3.04 3.32
C TYR A 119 -4.31 -1.93 4.37
N TYR A 120 -3.57 -2.15 5.45
CA TYR A 120 -3.44 -1.18 6.52
C TYR A 120 -1.96 -0.84 6.76
N ASP A 121 -1.63 0.44 6.70
CA ASP A 121 -0.30 1.00 6.94
C ASP A 121 -0.09 1.25 8.43
N GLU A 122 0.10 0.15 9.20
CA GLU A 122 0.13 0.17 10.67
C GLU A 122 1.22 1.10 11.24
N GLU A 123 2.36 1.17 10.59
CA GLU A 123 3.51 1.97 11.02
C GLU A 123 3.64 3.30 10.28
N GLY A 124 2.77 3.58 9.29
CA GLY A 124 2.81 4.78 8.48
C GLY A 124 3.96 4.84 7.48
N TYR A 125 4.70 3.74 7.30
CA TYR A 125 5.89 3.76 6.44
C TYR A 125 5.54 3.88 4.94
N ILE A 126 4.37 3.39 4.51
CA ILE A 126 3.91 3.54 3.12
C ILE A 126 3.52 5.00 2.89
N THR A 127 2.69 5.56 3.75
CA THR A 127 2.29 6.99 3.69
C THR A 127 3.52 7.91 3.68
N ASN A 128 4.49 7.66 4.56
CA ASN A 128 5.72 8.42 4.62
C ASN A 128 6.62 8.19 3.40
N GLY A 129 6.68 6.95 2.88
CA GLY A 129 7.47 6.60 1.70
C GLY A 129 7.00 7.31 0.43
N PHE A 130 5.71 7.60 0.33
CA PHE A 130 5.13 8.44 -0.74
C PHE A 130 5.11 9.93 -0.41
N GLY A 131 5.60 10.35 0.79
CA GLY A 131 5.69 11.75 1.19
C GLY A 131 4.34 12.44 1.35
N LEU A 132 3.31 11.72 1.83
CA LEU A 132 1.94 12.23 1.84
C LEU A 132 1.57 12.95 3.13
N ASP A 133 0.93 14.09 2.98
CA ASP A 133 0.33 14.91 4.04
C ASP A 133 -1.19 15.08 3.88
N ALA A 134 -1.77 14.59 2.77
CA ALA A 134 -3.19 14.69 2.46
C ALA A 134 -3.75 13.41 1.82
N PHE A 135 -5.06 13.19 1.97
CA PHE A 135 -5.82 12.06 1.42
C PHE A 135 -7.06 12.54 0.65
N PRO A 136 -7.52 11.76 -0.36
CA PRO A 136 -6.90 10.55 -0.91
C PRO A 136 -5.71 10.87 -1.81
N PHE A 137 -4.88 9.85 -2.08
CA PHE A 137 -3.79 9.91 -3.03
C PHE A 137 -3.91 8.74 -4.00
N ASN A 138 -4.05 9.02 -5.28
CA ASN A 138 -4.45 8.06 -6.31
C ASN A 138 -3.40 7.98 -7.42
N LEU A 139 -2.90 6.77 -7.69
CA LEU A 139 -1.93 6.51 -8.75
C LEU A 139 -2.42 5.43 -9.72
N LYS A 140 -2.13 5.62 -10.99
CA LYS A 140 -2.10 4.57 -12.00
C LYS A 140 -0.67 4.05 -12.13
N ILE A 141 -0.50 2.75 -11.86
CA ILE A 141 0.79 2.06 -11.89
C ILE A 141 0.78 1.02 -13.00
N ASN A 142 1.86 0.92 -13.74
CA ASN A 142 2.09 -0.11 -14.74
C ASN A 142 3.51 -0.66 -14.60
N ASN A 143 3.63 -1.98 -14.47
CA ASN A 143 4.91 -2.67 -14.34
C ASN A 143 5.85 -2.01 -13.31
N ASN A 144 5.32 -1.72 -12.11
CA ASN A 144 6.03 -1.09 -10.99
C ASN A 144 6.48 0.36 -11.21
N LYS A 145 6.00 1.03 -12.25
CA LYS A 145 6.25 2.44 -12.54
C LYS A 145 4.97 3.26 -12.44
N ILE A 146 5.09 4.48 -11.94
CA ILE A 146 3.98 5.43 -11.93
C ILE A 146 3.73 5.90 -13.36
N GLU A 147 2.56 5.60 -13.91
CA GLU A 147 2.12 6.17 -15.20
C GLU A 147 1.51 7.55 -15.00
N GLU A 148 0.67 7.67 -13.97
CA GLU A 148 -0.15 8.87 -13.76
C GLU A 148 -0.53 9.03 -12.28
N LYS A 149 -0.51 10.27 -11.78
CA LYS A 149 -1.21 10.68 -10.57
C LYS A 149 -2.59 11.16 -10.99
N LEU A 150 -3.63 10.50 -10.48
CA LEU A 150 -5.00 10.77 -10.91
C LEU A 150 -5.53 12.02 -10.22
N GLU A 151 -6.19 12.88 -11.00
CA GLU A 151 -6.84 14.10 -10.52
C GLU A 151 -8.04 13.77 -9.62
N LEU A 152 -8.24 14.57 -8.58
CA LEU A 152 -9.33 14.42 -7.63
C LEU A 152 -10.54 15.30 -8.01
N PRO A 153 -11.77 14.86 -7.72
CA PRO A 153 -12.15 13.54 -7.24
C PRO A 153 -12.14 12.50 -8.35
N ILE A 154 -11.83 11.24 -8.01
CA ILE A 154 -12.03 10.13 -8.95
C ILE A 154 -13.46 9.60 -8.86
N ASP A 155 -14.02 9.26 -10.01
CA ASP A 155 -15.30 8.59 -10.17
C ASP A 155 -15.19 7.43 -11.17
N LEU A 156 -16.29 6.70 -11.38
CA LEU A 156 -16.30 5.55 -12.29
C LEU A 156 -15.95 5.95 -13.73
N GLU A 157 -16.39 7.12 -14.20
CA GLU A 157 -16.13 7.59 -15.55
C GLU A 157 -14.66 7.91 -15.75
N SER A 158 -14.07 8.73 -14.87
CA SER A 158 -12.65 9.09 -14.91
C SER A 158 -11.74 7.87 -14.75
N LEU A 159 -12.05 6.93 -13.85
CA LEU A 159 -11.32 5.68 -13.70
C LEU A 159 -11.41 4.83 -14.97
N THR A 160 -12.60 4.68 -15.55
CA THR A 160 -12.78 3.91 -16.78
C THR A 160 -11.96 4.52 -17.93
N ALA A 161 -11.99 5.84 -18.08
CA ALA A 161 -11.19 6.55 -19.09
C ALA A 161 -9.67 6.40 -18.87
N ALA A 162 -9.21 6.53 -17.62
CA ALA A 162 -7.79 6.40 -17.27
C ALA A 162 -7.25 4.99 -17.56
N PHE A 163 -8.04 3.94 -17.36
CA PHE A 163 -7.61 2.55 -17.52
C PHE A 163 -7.99 1.90 -18.87
N ALA A 164 -8.73 2.61 -19.74
CA ALA A 164 -9.08 2.13 -21.07
C ALA A 164 -7.90 2.12 -22.06
N LYS A 165 -6.83 2.83 -21.75
CA LYS A 165 -5.63 3.02 -22.60
C LYS A 165 -4.51 2.06 -22.28
#